data_1bb2984768e96ab2490e9c25cdb2222f
#
_entry.id   1bb2984768e96ab2490e9c25cdb2222f
#
_cell.length_a   1.000
_cell.length_b   1.000
_cell.length_c   1.000
_cell.angle_alpha   90.00
_cell.angle_beta   90.00
_cell.angle_gamma   90.00
#
_symmetry.space_group_name_H-M   'P 1'
#
loop_
_entity.id
_entity.type
_entity.pdbx_description
1 polymer ?
#
loop_
_entity_poly.entity_id
_entity_poly.type
_entity_poly.pdbx_seq_one_letter_code
_entity_poly.pdbx_strand_id
1 'polypeptide(L)'
;MKDLLIGTSTRYEWNQLKNWAKSIKNTSFSGDVVLVVMECSVETVKTLEEHGITVVPVNKTLDYKSNTPVHVERFIHMYHYLKNNEYRYVISTDVKDVIFQQNPIDWLEENLDNKKIVCASESIQYLHESWGNNNLMSAFGKYIHNEFYEKEIFNVGTLAGEHKYIKDLMLHLFLASINRPIPIVDQATYNIMMHTEPWSTITKQAKSEDGWACQLGTTGDPTKLEIFKPHLLENIPVYKEGEVYTSTGDLFYIVHQYDRVPDLKAKIDAKY
;
A
#
# COMPACT_ATOMS: atom_id res chain seq x y z
N MET A 1 -16.55 9.22 -15.01
CA MET A 1 -15.08 9.19 -14.81
C MET A 1 -14.74 7.79 -14.35
N LYS A 2 -13.67 7.19 -14.85
CA LYS A 2 -13.22 5.84 -14.45
C LYS A 2 -12.51 5.87 -13.11
N ASP A 3 -12.32 4.69 -12.53
CA ASP A 3 -11.48 4.46 -11.36
C ASP A 3 -10.14 3.87 -11.80
N LEU A 4 -9.11 3.99 -10.96
CA LEU A 4 -7.77 3.50 -11.25
C LEU A 4 -7.25 2.62 -10.10
N LEU A 5 -6.69 1.49 -10.46
CA LEU A 5 -5.81 0.72 -9.59
C LEU A 5 -4.40 0.82 -10.15
N ILE A 6 -3.45 1.31 -9.35
CA ILE A 6 -2.08 1.58 -9.78
C ILE A 6 -1.05 0.98 -8.81
N GLY A 7 -0.04 0.35 -9.38
CA GLY A 7 1.13 -0.12 -8.65
C GLY A 7 2.42 0.27 -9.34
N THR A 8 3.53 0.01 -8.68
CA THR A 8 4.87 0.19 -9.27
C THR A 8 5.70 -1.07 -9.12
N SER A 9 6.52 -1.35 -10.11
CA SER A 9 7.38 -2.52 -10.12
C SER A 9 8.80 -2.16 -10.60
N THR A 10 9.78 -2.82 -9.98
CA THR A 10 11.16 -2.84 -10.47
C THR A 10 11.75 -4.23 -10.28
N ARG A 11 12.25 -4.83 -11.36
CA ARG A 11 12.86 -6.17 -11.38
C ARG A 11 11.95 -7.31 -10.90
N TYR A 12 10.64 -7.10 -10.88
CA TYR A 12 9.69 -8.18 -10.63
C TYR A 12 9.30 -8.82 -11.95
N GLU A 13 9.27 -10.15 -11.95
CA GLU A 13 8.82 -10.95 -13.07
C GLU A 13 7.39 -11.45 -12.82
N TRP A 14 6.76 -12.02 -13.85
CA TRP A 14 5.37 -12.45 -13.80
C TRP A 14 5.02 -13.32 -12.59
N ASN A 15 5.89 -14.24 -12.20
CA ASN A 15 5.65 -15.11 -11.05
C ASN A 15 5.49 -14.36 -9.72
N GLN A 16 6.03 -13.13 -9.62
CA GLN A 16 5.91 -12.27 -8.46
C GLN A 16 4.70 -11.30 -8.55
N LEU A 17 4.19 -11.06 -9.76
CA LEU A 17 3.10 -10.13 -10.04
C LEU A 17 1.76 -10.84 -10.27
N LYS A 18 1.78 -12.14 -10.56
CA LYS A 18 0.60 -12.90 -10.99
C LYS A 18 -0.55 -12.88 -9.98
N ASN A 19 -0.25 -12.96 -8.67
CA ASN A 19 -1.29 -12.99 -7.64
C ASN A 19 -2.01 -11.64 -7.55
N TRP A 20 -1.28 -10.54 -7.62
CA TRP A 20 -1.84 -9.20 -7.70
C TRP A 20 -2.73 -9.06 -8.95
N ALA A 21 -2.18 -9.35 -10.13
CA ALA A 21 -2.87 -9.21 -11.41
C ALA A 21 -4.15 -10.07 -11.50
N LYS A 22 -4.06 -11.35 -11.13
CA LYS A 22 -5.18 -12.28 -11.22
C LYS A 22 -6.23 -12.03 -10.14
N SER A 23 -5.83 -11.62 -8.93
CA SER A 23 -6.77 -11.29 -7.88
C SER A 23 -7.65 -10.10 -8.24
N ILE A 24 -7.10 -9.05 -8.85
CA ILE A 24 -7.88 -7.91 -9.36
C ILE A 24 -8.92 -8.39 -10.38
N LYS A 25 -8.51 -9.21 -11.33
CA LYS A 25 -9.40 -9.74 -12.37
C LYS A 25 -10.55 -10.58 -11.79
N ASN A 26 -10.35 -11.19 -10.64
CA ASN A 26 -11.38 -12.01 -9.97
C ASN A 26 -12.38 -11.16 -9.17
N THR A 27 -12.11 -9.87 -8.98
CA THR A 27 -13.10 -8.91 -8.46
C THR A 27 -13.94 -8.35 -9.61
N SER A 28 -15.01 -7.67 -9.31
CA SER A 28 -15.83 -6.95 -10.31
C SER A 28 -15.26 -5.58 -10.68
N PHE A 29 -13.98 -5.31 -10.37
CA PHE A 29 -13.34 -4.05 -10.71
C PHE A 29 -13.32 -3.81 -12.21
N SER A 30 -13.89 -2.67 -12.65
CA SER A 30 -14.07 -2.32 -14.06
C SER A 30 -13.27 -1.08 -14.50
N GLY A 31 -12.44 -0.52 -13.59
CA GLY A 31 -11.57 0.60 -13.86
C GLY A 31 -10.30 0.22 -14.64
N ASP A 32 -9.44 1.19 -14.81
CA ASP A 32 -8.13 0.96 -15.43
C ASP A 32 -7.16 0.34 -14.39
N VAL A 33 -6.41 -0.67 -14.81
CA VAL A 33 -5.33 -1.28 -14.00
C VAL A 33 -4.00 -0.92 -14.64
N VAL A 34 -3.15 -0.24 -13.88
CA VAL A 34 -1.88 0.32 -14.38
C VAL A 34 -0.72 -0.16 -13.53
N LEU A 35 0.33 -0.60 -14.20
CA LEU A 35 1.61 -0.89 -13.56
C LEU A 35 2.69 0.03 -14.13
N VAL A 36 3.24 0.91 -13.28
CA VAL A 36 4.39 1.74 -13.62
C VAL A 36 5.65 0.91 -13.41
N VAL A 37 6.41 0.71 -14.48
CA VAL A 37 7.55 -0.23 -14.49
C VAL A 37 8.86 0.52 -14.71
N MET A 38 9.77 0.40 -13.75
CA MET A 38 11.12 0.95 -13.85
C MET A 38 12.08 0.01 -14.59
N GLU A 39 11.94 -1.30 -14.34
CA GLU A 39 12.76 -2.35 -14.97
C GLU A 39 11.99 -3.67 -14.94
N CYS A 40 11.83 -4.30 -16.11
CA CYS A 40 11.10 -5.55 -16.26
C CYS A 40 11.51 -6.25 -17.57
N SER A 41 11.33 -7.58 -17.65
CA SER A 41 11.52 -8.30 -18.91
C SER A 41 10.39 -8.02 -19.90
N VAL A 42 10.70 -8.10 -21.20
CA VAL A 42 9.71 -7.94 -22.27
C VAL A 42 8.61 -9.01 -22.18
N GLU A 43 8.96 -10.22 -21.77
CA GLU A 43 8.01 -11.33 -21.59
C GLU A 43 7.00 -11.01 -20.49
N THR A 44 7.45 -10.50 -19.35
CA THR A 44 6.57 -10.11 -18.24
C THR A 44 5.65 -8.96 -18.65
N VAL A 45 6.16 -7.95 -19.38
CA VAL A 45 5.33 -6.85 -19.91
C VAL A 45 4.21 -7.41 -20.78
N LYS A 46 4.54 -8.27 -21.75
CA LYS A 46 3.54 -8.88 -22.63
C LYS A 46 2.50 -9.68 -21.84
N THR A 47 2.92 -10.46 -20.87
CA THR A 47 2.00 -11.23 -20.04
C THR A 47 1.06 -10.34 -19.23
N LEU A 48 1.55 -9.23 -18.67
CA LEU A 48 0.72 -8.25 -17.96
C LEU A 48 -0.34 -7.63 -18.88
N GLU A 49 0.04 -7.24 -20.10
CA GLU A 49 -0.87 -6.68 -21.11
C GLU A 49 -1.95 -7.70 -21.53
N GLU A 50 -1.58 -8.97 -21.70
CA GLU A 50 -2.52 -10.06 -21.96
C GLU A 50 -3.54 -10.26 -20.81
N HIS A 51 -3.17 -9.85 -19.59
CA HIS A 51 -4.07 -9.84 -18.43
C HIS A 51 -4.87 -8.56 -18.27
N GLY A 52 -4.78 -7.61 -19.23
CA GLY A 52 -5.52 -6.35 -19.22
C GLY A 52 -4.89 -5.25 -18.38
N ILE A 53 -3.60 -5.38 -18.03
CA ILE A 53 -2.87 -4.39 -17.25
C ILE A 53 -2.13 -3.47 -18.22
N THR A 54 -2.36 -2.17 -18.11
CA THR A 54 -1.60 -1.16 -18.85
C THR A 54 -0.23 -1.00 -18.21
N VAL A 55 0.83 -1.33 -18.95
CA VAL A 55 2.20 -1.16 -18.48
C VAL A 55 2.74 0.19 -18.92
N VAL A 56 3.19 1.00 -17.97
CA VAL A 56 3.76 2.33 -18.20
C VAL A 56 5.25 2.30 -17.88
N PRO A 57 6.11 2.26 -18.88
CA PRO A 57 7.56 2.28 -18.65
C PRO A 57 8.01 3.64 -18.13
N VAL A 58 8.84 3.63 -17.11
CA VAL A 58 9.52 4.85 -16.63
C VAL A 58 10.58 5.25 -17.62
N ASN A 59 10.46 6.48 -18.13
CA ASN A 59 11.50 7.04 -18.97
C ASN A 59 12.66 7.52 -18.10
N LYS A 60 13.81 6.81 -18.16
CA LYS A 60 15.03 7.12 -17.40
C LYS A 60 15.74 8.44 -17.81
N THR A 61 15.14 9.23 -18.70
CA THR A 61 15.67 10.53 -19.12
C THR A 61 15.49 11.66 -18.08
N LEU A 62 14.84 11.40 -16.97
CA LEU A 62 15.03 12.24 -15.80
C LEU A 62 16.44 11.95 -15.31
N ASP A 63 17.36 12.87 -15.64
CA ASP A 63 18.77 12.87 -15.24
C ASP A 63 18.90 13.10 -13.74
N TYR A 64 18.10 12.34 -12.99
CA TYR A 64 18.02 12.35 -11.54
C TYR A 64 19.15 11.46 -11.04
N LYS A 65 20.36 12.03 -10.95
CA LYS A 65 21.47 11.45 -10.20
C LYS A 65 21.21 11.45 -8.69
N SER A 66 19.95 11.37 -8.28
CA SER A 66 19.65 11.17 -6.88
C SER A 66 19.82 9.68 -6.56
N ASN A 67 20.50 9.39 -5.47
CA ASN A 67 20.49 8.07 -4.85
C ASN A 67 19.10 7.76 -4.23
N THR A 68 18.03 8.23 -4.90
CA THR A 68 16.66 8.07 -4.39
C THR A 68 16.27 6.60 -4.48
N PRO A 69 16.01 5.96 -3.36
CA PRO A 69 15.62 4.56 -3.35
C PRO A 69 14.29 4.36 -4.10
N VAL A 70 14.12 3.20 -4.70
CA VAL A 70 12.89 2.80 -5.42
C VAL A 70 11.62 3.03 -4.60
N HIS A 71 11.66 2.77 -3.30
CA HIS A 71 10.54 3.00 -2.39
C HIS A 71 10.06 4.45 -2.35
N VAL A 72 10.95 5.40 -2.60
CA VAL A 72 10.63 6.84 -2.66
C VAL A 72 10.38 7.27 -4.12
N GLU A 73 11.21 6.79 -5.05
CA GLU A 73 11.13 7.15 -6.47
C GLU A 73 9.76 6.78 -7.09
N ARG A 74 9.14 5.69 -6.64
CA ARG A 74 7.82 5.25 -7.12
C ARG A 74 6.75 6.35 -7.08
N PHE A 75 6.78 7.21 -6.08
CA PHE A 75 5.76 8.25 -5.91
C PHE A 75 5.82 9.34 -6.98
N ILE A 76 7.02 9.76 -7.41
CA ILE A 76 7.12 10.77 -8.48
C ILE A 76 6.66 10.21 -9.83
N HIS A 77 6.88 8.92 -10.09
CA HIS A 77 6.41 8.29 -11.31
C HIS A 77 4.89 8.12 -11.32
N MET A 78 4.27 7.71 -10.20
CA MET A 78 2.82 7.69 -10.06
C MET A 78 2.22 9.11 -10.18
N TYR A 79 2.84 10.12 -9.57
CA TYR A 79 2.42 11.51 -9.73
C TYR A 79 2.42 11.96 -11.20
N HIS A 80 3.48 11.66 -11.96
CA HIS A 80 3.54 12.00 -13.38
C HIS A 80 2.45 11.33 -14.20
N TYR A 81 2.14 10.08 -13.90
CA TYR A 81 1.02 9.38 -14.53
C TYR A 81 -0.32 10.07 -14.20
N LEU A 82 -0.59 10.31 -12.92
CA LEU A 82 -1.82 10.93 -12.44
C LEU A 82 -1.99 12.38 -12.89
N LYS A 83 -0.90 13.11 -13.11
CA LYS A 83 -0.95 14.48 -13.65
C LYS A 83 -1.54 14.55 -15.06
N ASN A 84 -1.36 13.49 -15.85
CA ASN A 84 -1.74 13.45 -17.26
C ASN A 84 -3.03 12.62 -17.51
N ASN A 85 -3.57 11.97 -16.50
CA ASN A 85 -4.73 11.09 -16.61
C ASN A 85 -5.67 11.33 -15.44
N GLU A 86 -6.93 11.61 -15.69
CA GLU A 86 -7.92 11.91 -14.65
C GLU A 86 -8.80 10.70 -14.33
N TYR A 87 -9.04 10.48 -13.04
CA TYR A 87 -9.86 9.40 -12.49
C TYR A 87 -10.79 9.91 -11.39
N ARG A 88 -11.78 9.13 -11.02
CA ARG A 88 -12.65 9.41 -9.86
C ARG A 88 -11.92 9.03 -8.57
N TYR A 89 -11.64 7.74 -8.41
CA TYR A 89 -10.83 7.20 -7.32
C TYR A 89 -9.53 6.60 -7.85
N VAL A 90 -8.50 6.63 -7.03
CA VAL A 90 -7.21 5.99 -7.26
C VAL A 90 -6.90 5.09 -6.07
N ILE A 91 -6.64 3.82 -6.35
CA ILE A 91 -6.14 2.83 -5.39
C ILE A 91 -4.69 2.54 -5.73
N SER A 92 -3.77 2.86 -4.82
CA SER A 92 -2.35 2.57 -4.96
C SER A 92 -1.93 1.47 -4.01
N THR A 93 -1.34 0.39 -4.54
CA THR A 93 -0.88 -0.72 -3.73
C THR A 93 0.55 -1.14 -4.08
N ASP A 94 1.21 -1.79 -3.12
CA ASP A 94 2.31 -2.69 -3.43
C ASP A 94 1.79 -3.83 -4.32
N VAL A 95 2.68 -4.52 -5.04
CA VAL A 95 2.22 -5.43 -6.11
C VAL A 95 2.72 -6.87 -5.95
N LYS A 96 3.75 -7.08 -5.12
CA LYS A 96 4.35 -8.40 -4.94
C LYS A 96 3.59 -9.25 -3.92
N ASP A 97 3.13 -8.61 -2.86
CA ASP A 97 2.57 -9.23 -1.66
C ASP A 97 1.18 -8.69 -1.30
N VAL A 98 0.46 -8.22 -2.32
CA VAL A 98 -0.94 -7.74 -2.21
C VAL A 98 -1.85 -8.59 -3.07
N ILE A 99 -3.01 -8.92 -2.54
CA ILE A 99 -4.15 -9.48 -3.30
C ILE A 99 -5.43 -8.71 -2.99
N PHE A 100 -6.37 -8.78 -3.92
CA PHE A 100 -7.72 -8.25 -3.78
C PHE A 100 -8.71 -9.40 -3.59
N GLN A 101 -9.56 -9.30 -2.58
CA GLN A 101 -10.61 -10.28 -2.34
C GLN A 101 -11.98 -9.78 -2.79
N GLN A 102 -12.17 -8.47 -2.82
CA GLN A 102 -13.40 -7.78 -3.24
C GLN A 102 -13.04 -6.56 -4.10
N ASN A 103 -14.04 -5.97 -4.77
CA ASN A 103 -13.86 -4.72 -5.52
C ASN A 103 -13.63 -3.53 -4.56
N PRO A 104 -12.44 -2.93 -4.51
CA PRO A 104 -12.13 -1.91 -3.52
C PRO A 104 -12.93 -0.61 -3.70
N ILE A 105 -13.55 -0.41 -4.86
CA ILE A 105 -14.40 0.76 -5.10
C ILE A 105 -15.67 0.70 -4.26
N ASP A 106 -16.22 -0.48 -4.07
CA ASP A 106 -17.46 -0.66 -3.29
C ASP A 106 -17.22 -0.18 -1.85
N TRP A 107 -16.05 -0.50 -1.27
CA TRP A 107 -15.69 0.01 0.04
C TRP A 107 -15.57 1.54 0.09
N LEU A 108 -14.91 2.13 -0.92
CA LEU A 108 -14.73 3.59 -0.98
C LEU A 108 -16.05 4.33 -1.08
N GLU A 109 -16.98 3.83 -1.89
CA GLU A 109 -18.31 4.42 -2.05
C GLU A 109 -19.16 4.34 -0.77
N GLU A 110 -19.02 3.26 -0.02
CA GLU A 110 -19.81 3.03 1.19
C GLU A 110 -19.21 3.70 2.44
N ASN A 111 -17.88 3.82 2.52
CA ASN A 111 -17.20 4.11 3.78
C ASN A 111 -16.34 5.38 3.78
N LEU A 112 -16.04 5.99 2.63
CA LEU A 112 -15.18 7.17 2.61
C LEU A 112 -15.86 8.40 3.22
N ASP A 113 -17.19 8.45 3.19
CA ASP A 113 -18.01 9.52 3.74
C ASP A 113 -17.62 10.91 3.16
N ASN A 114 -17.33 11.86 4.05
CA ASN A 114 -16.82 13.19 3.71
C ASN A 114 -15.29 13.26 3.64
N LYS A 115 -14.58 12.15 3.85
CA LYS A 115 -13.14 12.05 3.74
C LYS A 115 -12.71 11.93 2.28
N LYS A 116 -11.44 12.14 2.02
CA LYS A 116 -10.86 12.21 0.67
C LYS A 116 -9.87 11.12 0.40
N ILE A 117 -9.30 10.55 1.45
CA ILE A 117 -8.28 9.51 1.43
C ILE A 117 -8.63 8.48 2.50
N VAL A 118 -8.27 7.22 2.26
CA VAL A 118 -8.23 6.17 3.27
C VAL A 118 -6.79 5.69 3.45
N CYS A 119 -6.40 5.48 4.70
CA CYS A 119 -5.19 4.76 5.10
C CYS A 119 -5.56 3.55 5.95
N ALA A 120 -4.77 2.48 5.86
CA ALA A 120 -4.99 1.24 6.57
C ALA A 120 -4.05 1.13 7.79
N SER A 121 -4.63 0.84 8.94
CA SER A 121 -3.90 0.57 10.18
C SER A 121 -3.03 -0.69 10.08
N GLU A 122 -1.85 -0.65 10.68
CA GLU A 122 -1.05 -1.84 11.00
C GLU A 122 -1.41 -2.42 12.38
N SER A 123 -2.44 -1.88 13.04
CA SER A 123 -2.92 -2.28 14.37
C SER A 123 -1.87 -2.19 15.48
N ILE A 124 -0.83 -1.37 15.31
CA ILE A 124 0.25 -1.22 16.28
C ILE A 124 0.78 0.21 16.29
N GLN A 125 1.34 0.63 17.43
CA GLN A 125 2.02 1.91 17.57
C GLN A 125 3.53 1.78 17.29
N TYR A 126 4.18 2.89 16.89
CA TYR A 126 5.63 2.92 16.71
C TYR A 126 6.41 2.45 17.94
N LEU A 127 5.93 2.78 19.14
CA LEU A 127 6.53 2.35 20.42
C LEU A 127 6.77 0.84 20.50
N HIS A 128 5.90 0.06 19.89
CA HIS A 128 5.90 -1.40 19.96
C HIS A 128 6.38 -2.08 18.66
N GLU A 129 6.71 -1.32 17.62
CA GLU A 129 7.21 -1.81 16.34
C GLU A 129 8.63 -1.25 16.09
N SER A 130 9.65 -2.02 16.42
CA SER A 130 11.04 -1.58 16.48
C SER A 130 11.61 -1.13 15.14
N TRP A 131 11.20 -1.74 14.02
CA TRP A 131 11.70 -1.39 12.70
C TRP A 131 11.23 0.02 12.28
N GLY A 132 9.94 0.29 12.34
CA GLY A 132 9.36 1.60 12.03
C GLY A 132 9.81 2.67 13.01
N ASN A 133 9.90 2.34 14.31
CA ASN A 133 10.40 3.23 15.34
C ASN A 133 11.85 3.69 15.03
N ASN A 134 12.74 2.76 14.68
CA ASN A 134 14.10 3.07 14.29
C ASN A 134 14.18 3.90 13.00
N ASN A 135 13.32 3.59 12.01
CA ASN A 135 13.25 4.36 10.77
C ASN A 135 12.77 5.79 11.01
N LEU A 136 11.74 5.99 11.83
CA LEU A 136 11.24 7.30 12.21
C LEU A 136 12.35 8.13 12.87
N MET A 137 13.05 7.55 13.87
CA MET A 137 14.16 8.21 14.56
C MET A 137 15.30 8.55 13.61
N SER A 138 15.71 7.60 12.78
CA SER A 138 16.86 7.75 11.87
C SER A 138 16.58 8.74 10.74
N ALA A 139 15.36 8.80 10.24
CA ALA A 139 14.98 9.67 9.12
C ALA A 139 14.70 11.11 9.54
N PHE A 140 14.07 11.30 10.71
CA PHE A 140 13.52 12.60 11.12
C PHE A 140 14.10 13.16 12.42
N GLY A 141 14.89 12.37 13.14
CA GLY A 141 15.55 12.78 14.36
C GLY A 141 14.64 12.77 15.59
N LYS A 142 15.27 13.00 16.75
CA LYS A 142 14.64 12.84 18.06
C LYS A 142 13.41 13.73 18.27
N TYR A 143 13.41 14.95 17.74
CA TYR A 143 12.30 15.88 17.94
C TYR A 143 11.00 15.34 17.34
N ILE A 144 11.03 14.99 16.07
CA ILE A 144 9.86 14.40 15.38
C ILE A 144 9.52 13.02 15.95
N HIS A 145 10.52 12.19 16.23
CA HIS A 145 10.30 10.90 16.85
C HIS A 145 9.49 11.00 18.15
N ASN A 146 9.81 11.94 19.05
CA ASN A 146 9.10 12.11 20.31
C ASN A 146 7.62 12.51 20.14
N GLU A 147 7.26 13.15 19.03
CA GLU A 147 5.87 13.51 18.74
C GLU A 147 5.06 12.34 18.17
N PHE A 148 5.73 11.39 17.53
CA PHE A 148 5.05 10.33 16.76
C PHE A 148 5.22 8.92 17.30
N TYR A 149 6.13 8.67 18.26
CA TYR A 149 6.44 7.31 18.68
C TYR A 149 5.26 6.57 19.38
N GLU A 150 4.31 7.28 19.95
CA GLU A 150 3.05 6.72 20.48
C GLU A 150 1.92 6.68 19.45
N LYS A 151 2.15 7.15 18.22
CA LYS A 151 1.14 7.14 17.17
C LYS A 151 1.03 5.76 16.53
N GLU A 152 -0.18 5.43 16.12
CA GLU A 152 -0.49 4.25 15.34
C GLU A 152 0.19 4.30 13.98
N ILE A 153 0.64 3.14 13.48
CA ILE A 153 1.26 3.00 12.18
C ILE A 153 0.19 2.74 11.13
N PHE A 154 0.22 3.52 10.05
CA PHE A 154 -0.55 3.29 8.83
C PHE A 154 0.38 2.82 7.71
N ASN A 155 -0.04 1.80 6.98
CA ASN A 155 0.76 1.20 5.92
C ASN A 155 0.63 1.98 4.60
N VAL A 156 1.77 2.35 4.00
CA VAL A 156 1.83 3.11 2.75
C VAL A 156 1.63 2.25 1.49
N GLY A 157 1.62 0.93 1.66
CA GLY A 157 1.45 -0.04 0.56
C GLY A 157 -0.02 -0.30 0.17
N THR A 158 -1.00 0.35 0.83
CA THR A 158 -2.44 0.15 0.56
C THR A 158 -3.23 1.44 0.82
N LEU A 159 -3.01 2.46 0.01
CA LEU A 159 -3.68 3.74 0.14
C LEU A 159 -4.65 4.01 -1.02
N ALA A 160 -5.75 4.71 -0.76
CA ALA A 160 -6.70 5.08 -1.80
C ALA A 160 -7.45 6.38 -1.48
N GLY A 161 -8.14 6.92 -2.49
CA GLY A 161 -9.00 8.09 -2.32
C GLY A 161 -9.32 8.78 -3.64
N GLU A 162 -9.88 9.98 -3.52
CA GLU A 162 -10.18 10.81 -4.69
C GLU A 162 -8.90 11.20 -5.44
N HIS A 163 -8.94 11.15 -6.76
CA HIS A 163 -7.80 11.37 -7.65
C HIS A 163 -6.95 12.59 -7.28
N LYS A 164 -7.59 13.75 -7.10
CA LYS A 164 -6.88 15.01 -6.78
C LYS A 164 -5.97 14.87 -5.56
N TYR A 165 -6.51 14.28 -4.51
CA TYR A 165 -5.79 14.17 -3.24
C TYR A 165 -4.72 13.09 -3.27
N ILE A 166 -4.97 11.96 -3.93
CA ILE A 166 -3.93 10.92 -4.11
C ILE A 166 -2.79 11.45 -4.97
N LYS A 167 -3.07 12.15 -6.07
CA LYS A 167 -2.04 12.79 -6.90
C LYS A 167 -1.16 13.74 -6.09
N ASP A 168 -1.77 14.63 -5.31
CA ASP A 168 -1.03 15.60 -4.50
C ASP A 168 -0.25 14.91 -3.37
N LEU A 169 -0.81 13.85 -2.76
CA LEU A 169 -0.12 13.02 -1.77
C LEU A 169 1.13 12.35 -2.33
N MET A 170 1.06 11.79 -3.57
CA MET A 170 2.23 11.19 -4.22
C MET A 170 3.38 12.19 -4.35
N LEU A 171 3.10 13.42 -4.79
CA LEU A 171 4.12 14.47 -4.88
C LEU A 171 4.69 14.82 -3.51
N HIS A 172 3.86 14.99 -2.50
CA HIS A 172 4.30 15.34 -1.15
C HIS A 172 5.13 14.22 -0.51
N LEU A 173 4.73 12.95 -0.68
CA LEU A 173 5.51 11.80 -0.23
C LEU A 173 6.90 11.79 -0.87
N PHE A 174 6.99 12.01 -2.17
CA PHE A 174 8.27 12.10 -2.86
C PHE A 174 9.13 13.23 -2.28
N LEU A 175 8.62 14.46 -2.25
CA LEU A 175 9.38 15.65 -1.84
C LEU A 175 9.84 15.58 -0.37
N ALA A 176 9.02 15.02 0.51
CA ALA A 176 9.36 14.89 1.92
C ALA A 176 10.29 13.70 2.23
N SER A 177 10.38 12.73 1.32
CA SER A 177 11.20 11.53 1.46
C SER A 177 12.57 11.61 0.79
N ILE A 178 12.73 12.45 -0.23
CA ILE A 178 14.03 12.57 -0.92
C ILE A 178 15.12 13.07 0.03
N ASN A 179 16.35 12.61 -0.21
CA ASN A 179 17.53 13.03 0.55
C ASN A 179 17.48 12.74 2.06
N ARG A 180 16.65 11.78 2.49
CA ARG A 180 16.72 11.29 3.87
C ARG A 180 17.86 10.30 4.04
N PRO A 181 18.41 10.17 5.25
CA PRO A 181 19.63 9.38 5.49
C PRO A 181 19.44 7.87 5.45
N ILE A 182 18.20 7.40 5.29
CA ILE A 182 17.87 5.97 5.20
C ILE A 182 17.11 5.67 3.91
N PRO A 183 17.26 4.46 3.33
CA PRO A 183 16.67 4.14 2.03
C PRO A 183 15.15 3.89 2.07
N ILE A 184 14.60 3.39 3.18
CA ILE A 184 13.18 3.06 3.33
C ILE A 184 12.57 4.03 4.34
N VAL A 185 12.09 5.15 3.84
CA VAL A 185 11.59 6.27 4.66
C VAL A 185 10.13 6.60 4.35
N ASP A 186 9.61 6.05 3.29
CA ASP A 186 8.29 6.34 2.76
C ASP A 186 7.18 6.12 3.80
N GLN A 187 7.20 5.02 4.54
CA GLN A 187 6.21 4.76 5.57
C GLN A 187 6.29 5.76 6.73
N ALA A 188 7.49 6.13 7.18
CA ALA A 188 7.64 7.13 8.24
C ALA A 188 7.14 8.51 7.77
N THR A 189 7.48 8.91 6.53
CA THR A 189 6.97 10.15 5.91
C THR A 189 5.45 10.13 5.80
N TYR A 190 4.89 9.01 5.31
CA TYR A 190 3.44 8.84 5.18
C TYR A 190 2.73 9.00 6.52
N ASN A 191 3.23 8.35 7.56
CA ASN A 191 2.63 8.42 8.89
C ASN A 191 2.68 9.83 9.49
N ILE A 192 3.78 10.56 9.32
CA ILE A 192 3.84 11.97 9.74
C ILE A 192 2.71 12.76 9.06
N MET A 193 2.49 12.56 7.75
CA MET A 193 1.41 13.22 7.03
C MET A 193 0.04 12.80 7.54
N MET A 194 -0.22 11.50 7.70
CA MET A 194 -1.54 10.99 8.11
C MET A 194 -1.94 11.42 9.53
N HIS A 195 -0.99 11.81 10.35
CA HIS A 195 -1.21 12.34 11.71
C HIS A 195 -1.14 13.87 11.80
N THR A 196 -0.80 14.58 10.71
CA THR A 196 -0.62 16.03 10.70
C THR A 196 -1.60 16.70 9.72
N GLU A 197 -2.13 17.88 10.07
CA GLU A 197 -2.91 18.70 9.15
C GLU A 197 -2.07 19.17 7.95
N PRO A 198 -2.66 19.31 6.77
CA PRO A 198 -4.09 19.14 6.47
C PRO A 198 -4.51 17.69 6.19
N TRP A 199 -3.58 16.74 6.09
CA TRP A 199 -3.87 15.36 5.68
C TRP A 199 -4.73 14.62 6.68
N SER A 200 -4.47 14.74 7.99
CA SER A 200 -5.23 14.06 9.04
C SER A 200 -6.71 14.41 9.04
N THR A 201 -7.07 15.63 8.66
CA THR A 201 -8.47 16.07 8.65
C THR A 201 -9.29 15.48 7.50
N ILE A 202 -8.64 15.15 6.38
CA ILE A 202 -9.29 14.61 5.17
C ILE A 202 -9.11 13.10 5.00
N THR A 203 -8.38 12.45 5.91
CA THR A 203 -8.11 11.02 5.82
C THR A 203 -9.04 10.21 6.73
N LYS A 204 -9.63 9.15 6.19
CA LYS A 204 -10.25 8.07 6.97
C LYS A 204 -9.16 7.09 7.39
N GLN A 205 -8.98 6.95 8.68
CA GLN A 205 -8.05 5.97 9.27
C GLN A 205 -8.81 4.66 9.46
N ALA A 206 -8.75 3.78 8.47
CA ALA A 206 -9.44 2.51 8.49
C ALA A 206 -8.74 1.54 9.45
N LYS A 207 -9.53 1.00 10.36
CA LYS A 207 -9.16 -0.03 11.32
C LYS A 207 -9.33 -1.42 10.70
N SER A 208 -8.83 -2.46 11.38
CA SER A 208 -9.00 -3.84 10.94
C SER A 208 -10.48 -4.18 10.74
N GLU A 209 -11.34 -3.78 11.68
CA GLU A 209 -12.77 -4.08 11.66
C GLU A 209 -13.53 -3.35 10.52
N ASP A 210 -12.95 -2.29 9.95
CA ASP A 210 -13.51 -1.61 8.78
C ASP A 210 -13.35 -2.43 7.48
N GLY A 211 -12.53 -3.50 7.49
CA GLY A 211 -12.37 -4.44 6.39
C GLY A 211 -11.65 -3.89 5.15
N TRP A 212 -11.14 -2.66 5.17
CA TRP A 212 -10.48 -2.04 4.02
C TRP A 212 -9.27 -2.84 3.55
N ALA A 213 -8.23 -2.90 4.38
CA ALA A 213 -7.00 -3.61 4.04
C ALA A 213 -6.36 -4.23 5.28
N CYS A 214 -6.09 -5.54 5.20
CA CYS A 214 -5.40 -6.30 6.23
C CYS A 214 -3.88 -6.16 6.07
N GLN A 215 -3.17 -5.87 7.18
CA GLN A 215 -1.70 -5.74 7.21
C GLN A 215 -1.09 -6.92 7.97
N LEU A 216 -0.69 -7.97 7.25
CA LEU A 216 -0.23 -9.22 7.85
C LEU A 216 1.20 -9.18 8.38
N GLY A 217 1.97 -8.15 8.07
CA GLY A 217 3.31 -7.97 8.62
C GLY A 217 3.34 -7.79 10.14
N THR A 218 2.26 -7.27 10.72
CA THR A 218 2.10 -7.09 12.16
C THR A 218 1.08 -8.03 12.77
N THR A 219 -0.01 -8.33 12.04
CA THR A 219 -1.14 -9.10 12.60
C THR A 219 -1.12 -10.58 12.24
N GLY A 220 -0.20 -11.04 11.38
CA GLY A 220 -0.19 -12.40 10.88
C GLY A 220 1.17 -13.08 10.80
N ASP A 221 2.28 -12.34 10.78
CA ASP A 221 3.64 -12.90 10.69
C ASP A 221 3.96 -13.75 11.92
N PRO A 222 4.08 -15.09 11.79
CA PRO A 222 4.29 -15.98 12.96
C PRO A 222 5.62 -15.73 13.65
N THR A 223 6.58 -15.09 13.00
CA THR A 223 7.88 -14.77 13.62
C THR A 223 7.82 -13.54 14.54
N LYS A 224 6.79 -12.72 14.41
CA LYS A 224 6.63 -11.46 15.13
C LYS A 224 5.36 -11.40 15.98
N LEU A 225 4.36 -12.18 15.61
CA LEU A 225 3.02 -12.08 16.18
C LEU A 225 3.01 -12.23 17.72
N GLU A 226 3.78 -13.16 18.28
CA GLU A 226 3.85 -13.33 19.75
C GLU A 226 4.44 -12.10 20.46
N ILE A 227 5.31 -11.34 19.78
CA ILE A 227 5.90 -10.10 20.30
C ILE A 227 4.87 -8.95 20.19
N PHE A 228 4.14 -8.87 19.08
CA PHE A 228 3.23 -7.77 18.80
C PHE A 228 1.86 -7.94 19.47
N LYS A 229 1.37 -9.17 19.62
CA LYS A 229 0.04 -9.50 20.11
C LYS A 229 -0.38 -8.77 21.39
N PRO A 230 0.47 -8.59 22.43
CA PRO A 230 0.10 -7.83 23.62
C PRO A 230 -0.11 -6.33 23.37
N HIS A 231 0.35 -5.83 22.22
CA HIS A 231 0.38 -4.41 21.86
C HIS A 231 -0.50 -4.07 20.66
N LEU A 232 -1.17 -5.09 20.09
CA LEU A 232 -2.10 -4.84 19.00
C LEU A 232 -3.28 -4.00 19.49
N LEU A 233 -3.63 -2.99 18.69
CA LEU A 233 -4.74 -2.08 18.98
C LEU A 233 -6.08 -2.68 18.58
N GLU A 234 -6.06 -3.74 17.78
CA GLU A 234 -7.22 -4.34 17.16
C GLU A 234 -7.11 -5.86 17.16
N ASN A 235 -8.21 -6.54 16.85
CA ASN A 235 -8.26 -7.99 16.83
C ASN A 235 -7.46 -8.56 15.65
N ILE A 236 -6.93 -9.76 15.86
CA ILE A 236 -6.19 -10.50 14.82
C ILE A 236 -7.19 -10.97 13.74
N PRO A 237 -6.83 -10.87 12.45
CA PRO A 237 -7.65 -11.36 11.35
C PRO A 237 -7.79 -12.88 11.38
N VAL A 238 -8.88 -13.37 10.78
CA VAL A 238 -9.20 -14.81 10.71
C VAL A 238 -8.88 -15.33 9.29
N TYR A 239 -8.19 -16.46 9.21
CA TYR A 239 -7.83 -17.11 7.94
C TYR A 239 -8.71 -18.34 7.70
N LYS A 240 -9.39 -18.37 6.56
CA LYS A 240 -10.19 -19.52 6.16
C LYS A 240 -10.05 -19.78 4.66
N GLU A 241 -9.60 -20.98 4.28
CA GLU A 241 -9.56 -21.46 2.89
C GLU A 241 -8.81 -20.52 1.90
N GLY A 242 -7.79 -19.81 2.38
CA GLY A 242 -7.01 -18.88 1.55
C GLY A 242 -7.63 -17.48 1.45
N GLU A 243 -8.63 -17.20 2.25
CA GLU A 243 -9.25 -15.89 2.42
C GLU A 243 -9.00 -15.33 3.81
N VAL A 244 -9.04 -14.02 3.94
CA VAL A 244 -8.74 -13.27 5.18
C VAL A 244 -9.94 -12.43 5.55
N TYR A 245 -10.41 -12.61 6.77
CA TYR A 245 -11.60 -11.97 7.32
C TYR A 245 -11.23 -11.10 8.52
N THR A 246 -12.04 -10.08 8.77
CA THR A 246 -12.03 -9.35 10.05
C THR A 246 -12.37 -10.29 11.20
N SER A 247 -12.17 -9.88 12.42
CA SER A 247 -12.58 -10.67 13.60
C SER A 247 -14.10 -10.82 13.72
N THR A 248 -14.86 -9.94 13.07
CA THR A 248 -16.32 -9.97 12.99
C THR A 248 -16.84 -10.87 11.89
N GLY A 249 -15.98 -11.33 10.98
CA GLY A 249 -16.31 -12.26 9.91
C GLY A 249 -16.55 -11.63 8.55
N ASP A 250 -16.27 -10.34 8.38
CA ASP A 250 -16.35 -9.66 7.10
C ASP A 250 -15.08 -9.90 6.29
N LEU A 251 -15.21 -10.11 4.99
CA LEU A 251 -14.08 -10.34 4.11
C LEU A 251 -13.32 -9.03 3.87
N PHE A 252 -12.01 -9.01 4.08
CA PHE A 252 -11.21 -7.85 3.71
C PHE A 252 -11.23 -7.59 2.21
N TYR A 253 -11.26 -6.33 1.82
CA TYR A 253 -11.16 -5.96 0.40
C TYR A 253 -9.76 -6.19 -0.15
N ILE A 254 -8.74 -5.85 0.62
CA ILE A 254 -7.32 -5.98 0.26
C ILE A 254 -6.58 -6.76 1.35
N VAL A 255 -5.68 -7.64 0.95
CA VAL A 255 -4.77 -8.34 1.86
C VAL A 255 -3.34 -8.03 1.45
N HIS A 256 -2.59 -7.40 2.35
CA HIS A 256 -1.20 -7.04 2.14
C HIS A 256 -0.28 -7.89 3.01
N GLN A 257 0.93 -8.13 2.51
CA GLN A 257 1.97 -8.92 3.16
C GLN A 257 1.54 -10.37 3.45
N TYR A 258 0.67 -10.95 2.60
CA TYR A 258 0.21 -12.33 2.75
C TYR A 258 1.39 -13.32 2.70
N ASP A 259 2.50 -12.94 2.10
CA ASP A 259 3.73 -13.74 2.00
C ASP A 259 4.45 -13.92 3.35
N ARG A 260 4.07 -13.15 4.38
CA ARG A 260 4.55 -13.31 5.76
C ARG A 260 3.92 -14.50 6.48
N VAL A 261 2.81 -15.03 5.95
CA VAL A 261 2.09 -16.18 6.52
C VAL A 261 2.24 -17.37 5.58
N PRO A 262 3.15 -18.31 5.83
CA PRO A 262 3.52 -19.37 4.86
C PRO A 262 2.34 -20.22 4.36
N ASP A 263 1.46 -20.65 5.26
CA ASP A 263 0.30 -21.47 4.90
C ASP A 263 -0.73 -20.70 4.06
N LEU A 264 -0.94 -19.41 4.37
CA LEU A 264 -1.80 -18.55 3.57
C LEU A 264 -1.19 -18.28 2.20
N LYS A 265 0.13 -17.99 2.16
CA LYS A 265 0.86 -17.81 0.91
C LYS A 265 0.71 -19.01 -0.02
N ALA A 266 0.89 -20.22 0.51
CA ALA A 266 0.75 -21.45 -0.29
C ALA A 266 -0.65 -21.59 -0.90
N LYS A 267 -1.70 -21.26 -0.16
CA LYS A 267 -3.09 -21.28 -0.64
C LYS A 267 -3.36 -20.21 -1.69
N ILE A 268 -2.83 -19.00 -1.50
CA ILE A 268 -2.96 -17.89 -2.45
C ILE A 268 -2.21 -18.21 -3.75
N ASP A 269 -0.98 -18.73 -3.66
CA ASP A 269 -0.17 -19.11 -4.83
C ASP A 269 -0.84 -20.24 -5.64
N ALA A 270 -1.60 -21.11 -4.98
CA ALA A 270 -2.38 -22.19 -5.63
C ALA A 270 -3.70 -21.68 -6.23
N LYS A 271 -4.28 -20.61 -5.67
CA LYS A 271 -5.53 -20.00 -6.15
C LYS A 271 -5.29 -19.15 -7.40
N TYR A 272 -4.15 -18.50 -7.51
CA TYR A 272 -3.76 -17.57 -8.58
C TYR A 272 -2.54 -18.07 -9.36
#